data_94e424f41896b4fde608c2a092ce9f20
#
_entry.id   94e424f41896b4fde608c2a092ce9f20
#
_cell.length_a   1.000
_cell.length_b   1.000
_cell.length_c   1.000
_cell.angle_alpha   90.00
_cell.angle_beta   90.00
_cell.angle_gamma   90.00
#
_symmetry.space_group_name_H-M   'P 1'
#
loop_
_entity.id
_entity.type
_entity.pdbx_description
1 polymer ?
#
loop_
_entity_poly.entity_id
_entity_poly.type
_entity_poly.pdbx_seq_one_letter_code
_entity_poly.pdbx_strand_id
1 'polypeptide(L)' 'MQLDNFLNKKIIVTQVKGGSKLDDRQKGSLIGLGLRGIGSNANLTCSSAVLGMIKKVQHIIKVSLV' A
#
# COMPACT_ATOMS: atom_id res chain seq x y z
N MET A 1 6.99 9.56 -6.40
CA MET A 1 6.53 8.30 -7.00
C MET A 1 5.32 8.57 -7.89
N GLN A 2 5.36 8.11 -9.13
CA GLN A 2 4.23 8.28 -10.05
C GLN A 2 3.33 7.05 -9.98
N LEU A 3 2.40 7.08 -9.05
CA LEU A 3 1.52 5.94 -8.80
C LEU A 3 0.52 5.69 -9.93
N ASP A 4 0.23 6.70 -10.74
CA ASP A 4 -0.70 6.55 -11.85
C ASP A 4 -0.22 5.53 -12.89
N ASN A 5 1.09 5.30 -12.97
CA ASN A 5 1.67 4.30 -13.87
C ASN A 5 1.31 2.87 -13.48
N PHE A 6 0.85 2.66 -12.25
CA PHE A 6 0.45 1.34 -11.76
C PHE A 6 -1.05 1.06 -11.95
N LEU A 7 -1.82 2.06 -12.36
CA LEU A 7 -3.28 1.93 -12.44
C LEU A 7 -3.65 0.77 -13.39
N ASN A 8 -4.58 -0.07 -12.93
CA ASN A 8 -5.07 -1.27 -13.63
C ASN A 8 -4.00 -2.36 -13.85
N LYS A 9 -2.86 -2.25 -13.19
CA LYS A 9 -1.80 -3.27 -13.26
C LYS A 9 -1.74 -4.07 -11.97
N LYS A 10 -1.26 -5.29 -12.07
CA LYS A 10 -1.01 -6.11 -10.87
C LYS A 10 0.26 -5.62 -10.20
N ILE A 11 0.18 -5.42 -8.89
CA ILE A 11 1.29 -4.91 -8.10
C ILE A 11 1.47 -5.76 -6.85
N ILE A 12 2.69 -5.70 -6.30
CA ILE A 12 3.00 -6.22 -4.98
C ILE A 12 3.30 -5.03 -4.09
N VAL A 13 2.60 -4.98 -2.96
CA VAL A 13 2.81 -3.96 -1.94
C VAL A 13 3.47 -4.63 -0.74
N THR A 14 4.59 -4.09 -0.28
CA THR A 14 5.32 -4.61 0.87
C THR A 14 5.43 -3.53 1.92
N GLN A 15 5.08 -3.86 3.16
CA GLN A 15 5.27 -2.93 4.28
C GLN A 15 6.72 -3.00 4.74
N VAL A 16 7.43 -1.87 4.69
CA VAL A 16 8.85 -1.79 5.03
C VAL A 16 9.13 -1.09 6.34
N LYS A 17 8.13 -0.37 6.88
CA LYS A 17 8.27 0.34 8.17
C LYS A 17 7.07 0.04 9.05
N GLY A 18 7.26 0.16 10.37
CA GLY A 18 6.20 -0.05 11.34
C GLY A 18 5.15 1.04 11.28
N GLY A 19 3.91 0.69 11.69
CA GLY A 19 2.77 1.58 11.65
C GLY A 19 2.36 2.15 13.00
N SER A 20 3.25 2.15 14.00
CA SER A 20 2.90 2.52 15.38
C SER A 20 2.49 3.99 15.54
N LYS A 21 2.94 4.87 14.65
CA LYS A 21 2.62 6.30 14.70
C LYS A 21 1.59 6.73 13.67
N LEU A 22 0.91 5.78 13.05
CA LEU A 22 -0.09 6.08 12.03
C LEU A 22 -1.41 6.48 12.69
N ASP A 23 -2.15 7.39 12.05
CA ASP A 23 -3.51 7.70 12.45
C ASP A 23 -4.47 6.57 12.01
N ASP A 24 -5.74 6.68 12.41
CA ASP A 24 -6.72 5.64 12.11
C ASP A 24 -6.96 5.47 10.61
N ARG A 25 -6.88 6.53 9.84
CA ARG A 25 -7.07 6.47 8.39
C ARG A 25 -5.94 5.71 7.72
N GLN A 26 -4.71 5.96 8.14
CA GLN A 26 -3.54 5.27 7.61
C GLN A 26 -3.55 3.80 8.00
N LYS A 27 -3.91 3.48 9.25
CA LYS A 27 -4.07 2.09 9.68
C LYS A 27 -5.15 1.38 8.89
N GLY A 28 -6.28 2.04 8.66
CA GLY A 28 -7.35 1.50 7.83
C GLY A 28 -6.89 1.23 6.41
N SER A 29 -6.06 2.10 5.84
CA SER A 29 -5.50 1.89 4.50
C SER A 29 -4.59 0.67 4.46
N LEU A 30 -3.75 0.45 5.48
CA LEU A 30 -2.90 -0.75 5.56
C LEU A 30 -3.76 -2.01 5.64
N ILE A 31 -4.79 -2.00 6.46
CA ILE A 31 -5.71 -3.14 6.60
C ILE A 31 -6.42 -3.40 5.27
N GLY A 32 -6.88 -2.35 4.61
CA GLY A 32 -7.52 -2.46 3.31
C GLY A 32 -6.61 -3.01 2.22
N LEU A 33 -5.30 -2.77 2.33
CA LEU A 33 -4.29 -3.33 1.43
C LEU A 33 -3.91 -4.77 1.81
N GLY A 34 -4.31 -5.24 2.97
CA GLY A 34 -3.98 -6.59 3.44
C GLY A 34 -2.64 -6.67 4.16
N LEU A 35 -2.08 -5.54 4.57
CA LEU A 35 -0.80 -5.50 5.26
C LEU A 35 -1.01 -5.55 6.76
N ARG A 36 -0.20 -6.34 7.46
CA ARG A 36 -0.36 -6.58 8.91
C ARG A 36 0.86 -6.22 9.74
N GLY A 37 1.97 -5.85 9.12
CA GLY A 37 3.18 -5.50 9.82
C GLY A 37 4.36 -5.45 8.87
N ILE A 38 5.54 -5.15 9.40
CA ILE A 38 6.77 -5.07 8.62
C ILE A 38 7.02 -6.43 7.95
N GLY A 39 7.35 -6.40 6.66
CA GLY A 39 7.60 -7.61 5.89
C GLY A 39 6.36 -8.23 5.26
N SER A 40 5.16 -7.72 5.57
CA SER A 40 3.93 -8.21 4.94
C SER A 40 3.89 -7.84 3.46
N ASN A 41 3.44 -8.78 2.63
CA ASN A 41 3.28 -8.58 1.20
C ASN A 41 1.81 -8.75 0.82
N ALA A 42 1.37 -7.99 -0.15
CA ALA A 42 0.02 -8.15 -0.70
C ALA A 42 0.07 -8.01 -2.22
N ASN A 43 -0.54 -8.98 -2.91
CA ASN A 43 -0.71 -8.94 -4.36
C ASN A 43 -2.06 -8.32 -4.66
N LEU A 44 -2.06 -7.20 -5.35
CA LEU A 44 -3.27 -6.43 -5.61
C LEU A 44 -3.30 -5.98 -7.07
N THR A 45 -4.51 -5.79 -7.58
CA THR A 45 -4.70 -5.02 -8.81
C THR A 45 -4.87 -3.57 -8.41
N CYS A 46 -4.04 -2.70 -8.95
CA CYS A 46 -4.07 -1.27 -8.61
C CYS A 46 -5.30 -0.61 -9.25
N SER A 47 -6.36 -0.48 -8.47
CA SER A 47 -7.53 0.31 -8.86
C SER A 47 -7.41 1.71 -8.27
N SER A 48 -8.32 2.60 -8.63
CA SER A 48 -8.32 3.95 -8.07
C SER A 48 -8.50 3.93 -6.55
N ALA A 49 -9.28 3.00 -6.01
CA ALA A 49 -9.44 2.84 -4.56
C ALA A 49 -8.14 2.38 -3.90
N VAL A 50 -7.48 1.38 -4.49
CA VAL A 50 -6.17 0.89 -4.01
C VAL A 50 -5.13 1.99 -4.10
N LEU A 51 -5.11 2.73 -5.19
CA LEU A 51 -4.19 3.84 -5.37
C LEU A 51 -4.34 4.90 -4.28
N GLY A 52 -5.59 5.22 -3.91
CA GLY A 52 -5.87 6.15 -2.81
C GLY A 52 -5.32 5.67 -1.48
N MET A 53 -5.46 4.37 -1.19
CA MET A 53 -4.91 3.77 0.03
C MET A 53 -3.38 3.81 0.03
N ILE A 54 -2.76 3.49 -1.10
CA ILE A 54 -1.30 3.51 -1.24
C ILE A 54 -0.75 4.92 -0.99
N LYS A 55 -1.40 5.94 -1.53
CA LYS A 55 -0.96 7.33 -1.36
C LYS A 55 -0.90 7.75 0.11
N LYS A 56 -1.79 7.22 0.95
CA LYS A 56 -1.84 7.57 2.37
C LYS A 56 -0.69 6.96 3.17
N VAL A 57 -0.13 5.85 2.71
CA VAL A 57 0.88 5.10 3.45
C VAL A 57 2.16 4.86 2.64
N GLN A 58 2.34 5.59 1.54
CA GLN A 58 3.48 5.38 0.63
C GLN A 58 4.85 5.53 1.31
N HIS A 59 4.91 6.25 2.42
CA HIS A 59 6.15 6.46 3.16
C HIS A 59 6.59 5.24 3.97
N ILE A 60 5.72 4.25 4.13
CA ILE A 60 6.02 3.05 4.91
C ILE A 60 5.91 1.77 4.11
N ILE A 61 5.59 1.87 2.83
CA ILE A 61 5.46 0.71 1.94
C ILE A 61 6.31 0.88 0.69
N LYS A 62 6.56 -0.24 0.03
CA LYS A 62 7.12 -0.27 -1.33
C LYS A 62 6.11 -0.92 -2.25
N VAL A 63 6.00 -0.38 -3.46
CA VAL A 63 5.12 -0.89 -4.50
C VAL A 63 5.98 -1.31 -5.68
N SER A 64 5.73 -2.51 -6.17
CA SER A 64 6.43 -3.05 -7.34
C SER A 64 5.44 -3.65 -8.32
N LEU A 65 5.77 -3.62 -9.59
CA LEU A 65 4.98 -4.34 -10.60
C LEU A 65 5.28 -5.84 -10.50
N VAL A 66 4.26 -6.62 -10.69
CA VAL A 66 4.40 -8.08 -10.76
C VAL A 66 5.04 -8.47 -12.09
#